data_17cc9863ad46fda284ac7286e23c182d
#
_entry.id   17cc9863ad46fda284ac7286e23c182d
#
_cell.length_a   1.000
_cell.length_b   1.000
_cell.length_c   1.000
_cell.angle_alpha   90.00
_cell.angle_beta   90.00
_cell.angle_gamma   90.00
#
_symmetry.space_group_name_H-M   'P 1'
#
loop_
_entity.id
_entity.type
_entity.pdbx_description
1 polymer ?
#
loop_
_entity_poly.entity_id
_entity_poly.type
_entity_poly.pdbx_seq_one_letter_code
_entity_poly.pdbx_strand_id
1 'polypeptide(L)'
;MKTIDQPTLSSFAPTGVLRVGINLGNPVLANEDPISKNLYGVTIDIANEIGKRISLPVQLIPFKSAGATVDAVKTGEIDLVFVAIDPVRGADISYTPAYIQIEGAYMVKVSSPLKTNDEVDAAGNEIVVGKGSAYDLYLTREIKNAALLRAASSQTVIDDFMSGTGNVAAGVKQQLESDAKRYPGLRMLPGRFMVINQAIGIPKARANYESTSAYLSNVIAELKQSGFVADAMKRHNIQGAKVADQ
;
A
#
# COMPACT_ATOMS: atom_id res chain seq x y z
N MET A 1 -19.38 16.43 11.94
CA MET A 1 -18.19 15.66 12.35
C MET A 1 -18.59 14.76 13.52
N LYS A 2 -18.56 13.42 13.35
CA LYS A 2 -18.79 12.52 14.50
C LYS A 2 -17.57 12.58 15.41
N THR A 3 -17.78 12.82 16.70
CA THR A 3 -16.71 12.73 17.71
C THR A 3 -16.50 11.26 18.09
N ILE A 4 -15.25 10.89 18.31
CA ILE A 4 -14.92 9.58 18.89
C ILE A 4 -15.21 9.62 20.40
N ASP A 5 -15.88 8.60 20.93
CA ASP A 5 -16.11 8.50 22.39
C ASP A 5 -14.82 8.10 23.11
N GLN A 6 -14.76 8.44 24.40
CA GLN A 6 -13.55 8.23 25.20
C GLN A 6 -13.14 6.75 25.34
N PRO A 7 -14.05 5.78 25.54
CA PRO A 7 -13.67 4.36 25.56
C PRO A 7 -13.08 3.88 24.23
N THR A 8 -13.65 4.29 23.10
CA THR A 8 -13.13 3.97 21.77
C THR A 8 -11.77 4.62 21.54
N LEU A 9 -11.60 5.89 21.92
CA LEU A 9 -10.32 6.61 21.80
C LEU A 9 -9.22 5.95 22.62
N SER A 10 -9.50 5.61 23.90
CA SER A 10 -8.55 4.95 24.79
C SER A 10 -8.15 3.56 24.29
N SER A 11 -9.05 2.86 23.63
CA SER A 11 -8.74 1.57 23.00
C SER A 11 -7.95 1.77 21.70
N PHE A 12 -8.28 2.78 20.91
CA PHE A 12 -7.62 3.06 19.63
C PHE A 12 -6.15 3.52 19.81
N ALA A 13 -5.91 4.46 20.72
CA ALA A 13 -4.56 4.98 21.02
C ALA A 13 -4.24 4.85 22.52
N PRO A 14 -3.96 3.63 23.00
CA PRO A 14 -3.86 3.33 24.43
C PRO A 14 -2.69 4.00 25.13
N THR A 15 -1.72 4.49 24.38
CA THR A 15 -0.53 5.20 24.90
C THR A 15 -0.72 6.71 25.01
N GLY A 16 -1.88 7.24 24.56
CA GLY A 16 -2.10 8.67 24.43
C GLY A 16 -1.40 9.31 23.22
N VAL A 17 -0.73 8.50 22.41
CA VAL A 17 -0.10 8.88 21.14
C VAL A 17 -0.64 7.94 20.06
N LEU A 18 -1.05 8.47 18.91
CA LEU A 18 -1.46 7.65 17.78
C LEU A 18 -0.22 7.16 17.02
N ARG A 19 0.10 5.87 17.17
CA ARG A 19 1.24 5.23 16.51
C ARG A 19 0.80 4.71 15.14
N VAL A 20 1.36 5.29 14.08
CA VAL A 20 0.95 5.05 12.69
C VAL A 20 2.06 4.36 11.92
N GLY A 21 1.78 3.16 11.42
CA GLY A 21 2.71 2.44 10.54
C GLY A 21 2.71 2.99 9.12
N ILE A 22 3.88 3.40 8.65
CA ILE A 22 4.10 3.98 7.32
C ILE A 22 4.86 2.99 6.45
N ASN A 23 4.19 2.51 5.40
CA ASN A 23 4.78 1.58 4.43
C ASN A 23 5.62 2.33 3.38
N LEU A 24 6.92 2.41 3.57
CA LEU A 24 7.86 2.98 2.59
C LEU A 24 8.10 2.07 1.37
N GLY A 25 7.60 0.83 1.39
CA GLY A 25 7.61 -0.06 0.23
C GLY A 25 6.66 0.38 -0.90
N ASN A 26 5.84 1.41 -0.67
CA ASN A 26 4.97 2.02 -1.68
C ASN A 26 5.26 3.53 -1.83
N PRO A 27 6.29 3.90 -2.60
CA PRO A 27 6.72 5.29 -2.76
C PRO A 27 5.69 6.19 -3.48
N VAL A 28 4.65 5.63 -4.07
CA VAL A 28 3.52 6.39 -4.62
C VAL A 28 2.77 7.15 -3.52
N LEU A 29 2.69 6.58 -2.30
CA LEU A 29 1.85 7.10 -1.22
C LEU A 29 2.63 7.61 -0.02
N ALA A 30 3.86 7.11 0.22
CA ALA A 30 4.69 7.50 1.36
C ALA A 30 6.17 7.43 1.01
N ASN A 31 6.91 8.44 1.41
CA ASN A 31 8.35 8.57 1.16
C ASN A 31 9.06 9.11 2.40
N GLU A 32 10.37 8.94 2.42
CA GLU A 32 11.29 9.56 3.37
C GLU A 32 12.27 10.48 2.63
N ASP A 33 12.38 11.71 3.07
CA ASP A 33 13.39 12.63 2.54
C ASP A 33 14.79 12.10 2.89
N PRO A 34 15.69 11.94 1.92
CA PRO A 34 16.99 11.29 2.15
C PRO A 34 17.91 12.10 3.07
N ILE A 35 17.71 13.43 3.20
CA ILE A 35 18.53 14.31 3.99
C ILE A 35 17.92 14.56 5.36
N SER A 36 16.70 15.09 5.40
CA SER A 36 16.02 15.47 6.64
C SER A 36 15.42 14.29 7.40
N LYS A 37 15.25 13.13 6.74
CA LYS A 37 14.54 11.94 7.24
C LYS A 37 13.06 12.18 7.55
N ASN A 38 12.51 13.28 7.12
CA ASN A 38 11.09 13.58 7.27
C ASN A 38 10.26 12.69 6.34
N LEU A 39 9.20 12.13 6.89
CA LEU A 39 8.22 11.36 6.12
C LEU A 39 7.24 12.31 5.43
N TYR A 40 6.89 12.01 4.19
CA TYR A 40 5.93 12.80 3.41
C TYR A 40 5.12 11.91 2.45
N GLY A 41 3.99 12.40 2.01
CA GLY A 41 3.09 11.71 1.09
C GLY A 41 1.64 11.75 1.57
N VAL A 42 0.73 11.26 0.73
CA VAL A 42 -0.73 11.25 1.04
C VAL A 42 -1.04 10.50 2.33
N THR A 43 -0.35 9.40 2.57
CA THR A 43 -0.50 8.62 3.81
C THR A 43 -0.20 9.44 5.05
N ILE A 44 0.88 10.24 5.00
CA ILE A 44 1.31 11.10 6.10
C ILE A 44 0.30 12.24 6.34
N ASP A 45 -0.20 12.85 5.26
CA ASP A 45 -1.21 13.91 5.35
C ASP A 45 -2.49 13.40 6.03
N ILE A 46 -2.97 12.21 5.64
CA ILE A 46 -4.16 11.58 6.25
C ILE A 46 -3.90 11.22 7.72
N ALA A 47 -2.72 10.65 8.05
CA ALA A 47 -2.37 10.30 9.41
C ALA A 47 -2.38 11.51 10.34
N ASN A 48 -1.79 12.62 9.91
CA ASN A 48 -1.76 13.87 10.66
C ASN A 48 -3.17 14.47 10.83
N GLU A 49 -4.01 14.42 9.80
CA GLU A 49 -5.40 14.89 9.87
C GLU A 49 -6.24 14.03 10.85
N ILE A 50 -6.00 12.71 10.91
CA ILE A 50 -6.65 11.85 11.90
C ILE A 50 -6.22 12.26 13.32
N GLY A 51 -4.91 12.41 13.56
CA GLY A 51 -4.41 12.84 14.87
C GLY A 51 -5.00 14.18 15.33
N LYS A 52 -5.09 15.15 14.41
CA LYS A 52 -5.74 16.44 14.66
C LYS A 52 -7.21 16.28 15.06
N ARG A 53 -7.97 15.42 14.37
CA ARG A 53 -9.39 15.20 14.64
C ARG A 53 -9.66 14.54 15.99
N ILE A 54 -8.77 13.66 16.43
CA ILE A 54 -8.87 13.00 17.75
C ILE A 54 -8.10 13.74 18.85
N SER A 55 -7.46 14.87 18.53
CA SER A 55 -6.66 15.69 19.46
C SER A 55 -5.54 14.90 20.16
N LEU A 56 -4.88 14.00 19.43
CA LEU A 56 -3.70 13.26 19.90
C LEU A 56 -2.49 13.53 19.03
N PRO A 57 -1.28 13.54 19.62
CA PRO A 57 -0.04 13.57 18.86
C PRO A 57 0.08 12.29 18.00
N VAL A 58 0.69 12.43 16.83
CA VAL A 58 0.93 11.33 15.89
C VAL A 58 2.41 10.96 15.92
N GLN A 59 2.69 9.69 16.07
CA GLN A 59 4.01 9.10 15.89
C GLN A 59 4.01 8.28 14.61
N LEU A 60 4.72 8.73 13.60
CA LEU A 60 4.89 8.02 12.33
C LEU A 60 6.06 7.03 12.46
N ILE A 61 5.80 5.75 12.21
CA ILE A 61 6.79 4.67 12.34
C ILE A 61 7.01 4.04 10.96
N PRO A 62 8.17 4.27 10.31
CA PRO A 62 8.44 3.78 8.97
C PRO A 62 8.80 2.30 8.95
N PHE A 63 8.27 1.58 7.96
CA PHE A 63 8.60 0.18 7.65
C PHE A 63 8.99 0.05 6.19
N LYS A 64 9.91 -0.87 5.89
CA LYS A 64 10.43 -1.08 4.52
C LYS A 64 9.46 -1.83 3.60
N SER A 65 8.43 -2.48 4.14
CA SER A 65 7.48 -3.26 3.37
C SER A 65 6.09 -3.27 3.99
N ALA A 66 5.06 -3.53 3.16
CA ALA A 66 3.70 -3.69 3.62
C ALA A 66 3.55 -4.88 4.61
N GLY A 67 4.26 -5.99 4.37
CA GLY A 67 4.26 -7.14 5.27
C GLY A 67 4.71 -6.77 6.67
N ALA A 68 5.87 -6.11 6.79
CA ALA A 68 6.39 -5.67 8.08
C ALA A 68 5.44 -4.71 8.82
N THR A 69 4.78 -3.81 8.08
CA THR A 69 3.79 -2.90 8.66
C THR A 69 2.56 -3.66 9.19
N VAL A 70 2.12 -4.70 8.46
CA VAL A 70 1.01 -5.56 8.88
C VAL A 70 1.40 -6.37 10.14
N ASP A 71 2.60 -6.91 10.20
CA ASP A 71 3.07 -7.63 11.39
C ASP A 71 3.12 -6.71 12.62
N ALA A 72 3.58 -5.49 12.47
CA ALA A 72 3.64 -4.49 13.54
C ALA A 72 2.25 -4.11 14.09
N VAL A 73 1.23 -3.99 13.24
CA VAL A 73 -0.13 -3.70 13.72
C VAL A 73 -0.75 -4.90 14.43
N LYS A 74 -0.46 -6.12 13.99
CA LYS A 74 -0.94 -7.36 14.62
C LYS A 74 -0.35 -7.56 16.02
N THR A 75 0.92 -7.21 16.22
CA THR A 75 1.60 -7.30 17.52
C THR A 75 1.29 -6.14 18.47
N GLY A 76 0.57 -5.10 17.99
CA GLY A 76 0.26 -3.91 18.78
C GLY A 76 1.40 -2.92 18.93
N GLU A 77 2.46 -3.04 18.14
CA GLU A 77 3.55 -2.07 18.04
C GLU A 77 3.04 -0.72 17.49
N ILE A 78 2.08 -0.77 16.57
CA ILE A 78 1.39 0.39 16.01
C ILE A 78 -0.14 0.26 16.21
N ASP A 79 -0.85 1.39 16.10
CA ASP A 79 -2.29 1.46 16.35
C ASP A 79 -3.11 1.39 15.06
N LEU A 80 -2.58 1.93 13.97
CA LEU A 80 -3.16 1.83 12.64
C LEU A 80 -2.08 1.69 11.56
N VAL A 81 -2.50 1.17 10.42
CA VAL A 81 -1.64 0.93 9.26
C VAL A 81 -2.32 1.40 7.99
N PHE A 82 -1.53 1.91 7.03
CA PHE A 82 -1.99 2.22 5.68
C PHE A 82 -1.52 1.12 4.73
N VAL A 83 -2.43 0.25 4.31
CA VAL A 83 -2.13 -0.88 3.41
C VAL A 83 -3.29 -1.18 2.48
N ALA A 84 -3.00 -1.92 1.42
CA ALA A 84 -4.03 -2.43 0.53
C ALA A 84 -4.96 -3.42 1.24
N ILE A 85 -6.25 -3.34 0.94
CA ILE A 85 -7.24 -4.33 1.32
C ILE A 85 -6.85 -5.68 0.69
N ASP A 86 -6.74 -6.70 1.51
CA ASP A 86 -6.43 -8.05 1.09
C ASP A 86 -7.11 -9.06 2.02
N PRO A 87 -7.71 -10.16 1.51
CA PRO A 87 -8.43 -11.13 2.33
C PRO A 87 -7.55 -11.86 3.36
N VAL A 88 -6.26 -12.10 3.04
CA VAL A 88 -5.33 -12.74 3.98
C VAL A 88 -5.06 -11.83 5.16
N ARG A 89 -4.77 -10.56 4.90
CA ARG A 89 -4.59 -9.53 5.95
C ARG A 89 -5.88 -9.28 6.73
N GLY A 90 -7.03 -9.35 6.05
CA GLY A 90 -8.37 -9.14 6.60
C GLY A 90 -8.78 -10.16 7.66
N ALA A 91 -8.06 -11.27 7.83
CA ALA A 91 -8.26 -12.17 8.95
C ALA A 91 -8.04 -11.46 10.29
N ASP A 92 -6.97 -10.66 10.39
CA ASP A 92 -6.54 -10.00 11.63
C ASP A 92 -6.78 -8.49 11.64
N ILE A 93 -7.04 -7.88 10.48
CA ILE A 93 -7.17 -6.43 10.29
C ILE A 93 -8.59 -6.08 9.85
N SER A 94 -9.19 -5.08 10.51
CA SER A 94 -10.40 -4.41 10.05
C SER A 94 -10.04 -3.20 9.20
N TYR A 95 -10.67 -3.06 8.03
CA TYR A 95 -10.38 -2.00 7.07
C TYR A 95 -11.46 -0.92 7.04
N THR A 96 -11.05 0.31 6.78
CA THR A 96 -11.95 1.34 6.26
C THR A 96 -12.28 1.06 4.79
N PRO A 97 -13.26 1.77 4.19
CA PRO A 97 -13.31 1.93 2.74
C PRO A 97 -11.97 2.47 2.20
N ALA A 98 -11.67 2.14 0.95
CA ALA A 98 -10.47 2.62 0.31
C ALA A 98 -10.47 4.15 0.17
N TYR A 99 -9.29 4.77 0.32
CA TYR A 99 -9.11 6.21 0.10
C TYR A 99 -8.48 6.51 -1.27
N ILE A 100 -7.64 5.60 -1.77
CA ILE A 100 -6.97 5.70 -3.08
C ILE A 100 -6.97 4.33 -3.75
N GLN A 101 -7.04 4.33 -5.08
CA GLN A 101 -6.81 3.17 -5.94
C GLN A 101 -5.56 3.38 -6.79
N ILE A 102 -4.71 2.36 -6.82
CA ILE A 102 -3.55 2.23 -7.70
C ILE A 102 -3.64 0.91 -8.46
N GLU A 103 -2.77 0.70 -9.45
CA GLU A 103 -2.83 -0.46 -10.32
C GLU A 103 -1.61 -1.36 -10.17
N GLY A 104 -1.83 -2.67 -10.19
CA GLY A 104 -0.80 -3.67 -10.38
C GLY A 104 -0.59 -3.95 -11.87
N ALA A 105 0.66 -3.92 -12.32
CA ALA A 105 1.02 -4.12 -13.72
C ALA A 105 2.24 -5.03 -13.85
N TYR A 106 2.43 -5.56 -15.06
CA TYR A 106 3.61 -6.33 -15.43
C TYR A 106 4.57 -5.53 -16.29
N MET A 107 5.86 -5.76 -16.09
CA MET A 107 6.94 -5.23 -16.90
C MET A 107 7.82 -6.37 -17.39
N VAL A 108 8.26 -6.26 -18.64
CA VAL A 108 9.09 -7.25 -19.31
C VAL A 108 10.22 -6.55 -20.09
N LYS A 109 11.24 -7.29 -20.51
CA LYS A 109 12.24 -6.78 -21.45
C LYS A 109 11.58 -6.52 -22.82
N VAL A 110 12.04 -5.53 -23.56
CA VAL A 110 11.52 -5.25 -24.94
C VAL A 110 11.63 -6.45 -25.87
N SER A 111 12.62 -7.32 -25.66
CA SER A 111 12.83 -8.58 -26.38
C SER A 111 11.87 -9.70 -26.01
N SER A 112 11.09 -9.54 -24.91
CA SER A 112 10.14 -10.56 -24.47
C SER A 112 9.08 -10.83 -25.53
N PRO A 113 8.69 -12.10 -25.81
CA PRO A 113 7.60 -12.43 -26.69
C PRO A 113 6.22 -12.07 -26.12
N LEU A 114 6.09 -11.92 -24.79
CA LEU A 114 4.81 -11.62 -24.11
C LEU A 114 4.26 -10.27 -24.54
N LYS A 115 2.97 -10.22 -24.92
CA LYS A 115 2.28 -9.02 -25.42
C LYS A 115 1.14 -8.58 -24.52
N THR A 116 0.53 -9.52 -23.80
CA THR A 116 -0.67 -9.29 -22.97
C THR A 116 -0.47 -9.86 -21.56
N ASN A 117 -1.30 -9.43 -20.61
CA ASN A 117 -1.28 -9.94 -19.24
C ASN A 117 -1.69 -11.42 -19.19
N ASP A 118 -2.59 -11.87 -20.07
CA ASP A 118 -3.09 -13.25 -20.09
C ASP A 118 -2.00 -14.28 -20.45
N GLU A 119 -0.95 -13.84 -21.16
CA GLU A 119 0.18 -14.71 -21.52
C GLU A 119 1.17 -14.90 -20.37
N VAL A 120 1.06 -14.14 -19.28
CA VAL A 120 2.01 -14.18 -18.16
C VAL A 120 1.87 -15.47 -17.36
N ASP A 121 0.66 -15.95 -17.10
CA ASP A 121 0.43 -17.19 -16.34
C ASP A 121 0.62 -18.45 -17.24
N ALA A 122 1.83 -18.67 -17.69
CA ALA A 122 2.20 -19.82 -18.48
C ALA A 122 3.40 -20.56 -17.90
N ALA A 123 3.46 -21.88 -18.11
CA ALA A 123 4.58 -22.69 -17.69
C ALA A 123 5.89 -22.17 -18.30
N GLY A 124 6.93 -22.05 -17.49
CA GLY A 124 8.22 -21.49 -17.86
C GLY A 124 8.35 -19.98 -17.65
N ASN A 125 7.27 -19.28 -17.34
CA ASN A 125 7.36 -17.89 -16.87
C ASN A 125 7.66 -17.83 -15.37
N GLU A 126 8.50 -16.88 -15.01
CA GLU A 126 8.91 -16.61 -13.63
C GLU A 126 8.65 -15.12 -13.35
N ILE A 127 7.72 -14.85 -12.41
CA ILE A 127 7.27 -13.51 -12.09
C ILE A 127 7.93 -13.04 -10.80
N VAL A 128 8.72 -11.98 -10.87
CA VAL A 128 9.35 -11.35 -9.69
C VAL A 128 8.35 -10.42 -9.02
N VAL A 129 8.09 -10.66 -7.74
CA VAL A 129 7.17 -9.89 -6.90
C VAL A 129 7.85 -9.40 -5.63
N GLY A 130 7.44 -8.25 -5.09
CA GLY A 130 7.92 -7.81 -3.77
C GLY A 130 7.25 -8.60 -2.65
N LYS A 131 8.03 -9.30 -1.84
CA LYS A 131 7.55 -10.15 -0.75
C LYS A 131 6.55 -9.43 0.16
N GLY A 132 5.38 -10.03 0.37
CA GLY A 132 4.33 -9.53 1.25
C GLY A 132 3.59 -8.29 0.73
N SER A 133 3.82 -7.86 -0.51
CA SER A 133 3.06 -6.81 -1.17
C SER A 133 1.63 -7.25 -1.49
N ALA A 134 0.75 -6.28 -1.80
CA ALA A 134 -0.62 -6.59 -2.21
C ALA A 134 -0.66 -7.46 -3.48
N TYR A 135 0.22 -7.19 -4.43
CA TYR A 135 0.28 -7.94 -5.68
C TYR A 135 0.98 -9.31 -5.51
N ASP A 136 1.91 -9.49 -4.56
CA ASP A 136 2.41 -10.82 -4.18
C ASP A 136 1.28 -11.69 -3.63
N LEU A 137 0.50 -11.18 -2.68
CA LEU A 137 -0.62 -11.89 -2.10
C LEU A 137 -1.70 -12.23 -3.14
N TYR A 138 -2.01 -11.27 -4.02
CA TYR A 138 -2.96 -11.48 -5.11
C TYR A 138 -2.46 -12.55 -6.09
N LEU A 139 -1.26 -12.41 -6.63
CA LEU A 139 -0.70 -13.34 -7.61
C LEU A 139 -0.47 -14.74 -7.00
N THR A 140 -0.18 -14.85 -5.72
CA THR A 140 -0.09 -16.15 -5.01
C THR A 140 -1.41 -16.92 -5.07
N ARG A 141 -2.56 -16.23 -5.12
CA ARG A 141 -3.87 -16.86 -5.25
C ARG A 141 -4.29 -17.13 -6.69
N GLU A 142 -3.89 -16.25 -7.61
CA GLU A 142 -4.42 -16.25 -9.00
C GLU A 142 -3.52 -17.02 -9.96
N ILE A 143 -2.19 -16.98 -9.83
CA ILE A 143 -1.24 -17.64 -10.72
C ILE A 143 -1.30 -19.16 -10.49
N LYS A 144 -1.38 -19.90 -11.60
CA LYS A 144 -1.53 -21.37 -11.58
C LYS A 144 -0.39 -22.09 -12.29
N ASN A 145 0.21 -21.48 -13.30
CA ASN A 145 1.17 -22.13 -14.20
C ASN A 145 2.56 -21.51 -14.13
N ALA A 146 2.65 -20.19 -13.95
CA ALA A 146 3.92 -19.49 -13.79
C ALA A 146 4.47 -19.63 -12.36
N ALA A 147 5.78 -19.45 -12.20
CA ALA A 147 6.42 -19.42 -10.88
C ALA A 147 6.45 -17.97 -10.32
N LEU A 148 6.30 -17.82 -9.00
CA LEU A 148 6.49 -16.55 -8.31
C LEU A 148 7.85 -16.54 -7.59
N LEU A 149 8.70 -15.57 -7.95
CA LEU A 149 9.98 -15.31 -7.31
C LEU A 149 9.87 -14.03 -6.47
N ARG A 150 10.29 -14.10 -5.21
CA ARG A 150 10.06 -13.01 -4.25
C ARG A 150 11.32 -12.23 -3.98
N ALA A 151 11.35 -10.99 -4.49
CA ALA A 151 12.33 -9.97 -4.10
C ALA A 151 12.13 -9.58 -2.62
N ALA A 152 13.16 -9.09 -1.98
CA ALA A 152 13.11 -8.69 -0.56
C ALA A 152 12.05 -7.62 -0.25
N SER A 153 11.78 -6.73 -1.21
CA SER A 153 10.77 -5.67 -1.12
C SER A 153 10.26 -5.28 -2.51
N SER A 154 9.20 -4.47 -2.56
CA SER A 154 8.72 -3.91 -3.83
C SER A 154 9.77 -3.01 -4.51
N GLN A 155 10.64 -2.37 -3.74
CA GLN A 155 11.68 -1.47 -4.26
C GLN A 155 12.82 -2.21 -4.96
N THR A 156 13.03 -3.51 -4.68
CA THR A 156 14.12 -4.30 -5.27
C THR A 156 13.67 -5.18 -6.44
N VAL A 157 12.37 -5.19 -6.77
CA VAL A 157 11.81 -6.05 -7.84
C VAL A 157 12.52 -5.85 -9.18
N ILE A 158 12.70 -4.60 -9.62
CA ILE A 158 13.34 -4.32 -10.92
C ILE A 158 14.83 -4.61 -10.88
N ASP A 159 15.50 -4.36 -9.77
CA ASP A 159 16.94 -4.67 -9.63
C ASP A 159 17.17 -6.20 -9.69
N ASP A 160 16.37 -6.99 -8.99
CA ASP A 160 16.42 -8.46 -9.05
C ASP A 160 16.08 -8.97 -10.47
N PHE A 161 15.03 -8.42 -11.10
CA PHE A 161 14.65 -8.74 -12.47
C PHE A 161 15.78 -8.45 -13.47
N MET A 162 16.45 -7.31 -13.34
CA MET A 162 17.56 -6.92 -14.22
C MET A 162 18.83 -7.73 -13.95
N SER A 163 19.03 -8.26 -12.74
CA SER A 163 20.12 -9.18 -12.42
C SER A 163 19.93 -10.61 -12.96
N GLY A 164 18.78 -10.86 -13.62
CA GLY A 164 18.48 -12.15 -14.24
C GLY A 164 17.52 -13.04 -13.43
N THR A 165 16.92 -12.52 -12.36
CA THR A 165 15.88 -13.23 -11.63
C THR A 165 14.56 -13.10 -12.40
N GLY A 166 14.04 -14.22 -12.92
CA GLY A 166 12.78 -14.28 -13.64
C GLY A 166 12.78 -13.62 -15.02
N ASN A 167 11.62 -13.64 -15.68
CA ASN A 167 11.41 -13.05 -17.01
C ASN A 167 10.23 -12.06 -17.08
N VAL A 168 9.49 -11.89 -15.97
CA VAL A 168 8.43 -10.90 -15.78
C VAL A 168 8.62 -10.22 -14.43
N ALA A 169 8.50 -8.90 -14.36
CA ALA A 169 8.43 -8.16 -13.11
C ALA A 169 6.98 -7.72 -12.86
N ALA A 170 6.48 -7.86 -11.65
CA ALA A 170 5.17 -7.37 -11.23
C ALA A 170 5.32 -6.32 -10.13
N GLY A 171 4.48 -5.29 -10.16
CA GLY A 171 4.54 -4.23 -9.15
C GLY A 171 3.43 -3.20 -9.31
N VAL A 172 3.47 -2.19 -8.45
CA VAL A 172 2.65 -0.99 -8.64
C VAL A 172 3.13 -0.28 -9.91
N LYS A 173 2.20 0.00 -10.80
CA LYS A 173 2.49 0.54 -12.16
C LYS A 173 3.43 1.73 -12.13
N GLN A 174 3.13 2.75 -11.32
CA GLN A 174 3.91 3.97 -11.23
C GLN A 174 5.33 3.73 -10.70
N GLN A 175 5.47 2.78 -9.77
CA GLN A 175 6.79 2.40 -9.26
C GLN A 175 7.61 1.69 -10.34
N LEU A 176 7.02 0.73 -11.04
CA LEU A 176 7.68 0.05 -12.15
C LEU A 176 8.13 1.03 -13.24
N GLU A 177 7.27 2.00 -13.60
CA GLU A 177 7.60 3.05 -14.57
C GLU A 177 8.76 3.94 -14.10
N SER A 178 8.79 4.28 -12.81
CA SER A 178 9.88 5.06 -12.22
C SER A 178 11.18 4.27 -12.18
N ASP A 179 11.14 3.04 -11.72
CA ASP A 179 12.32 2.18 -11.61
C ASP A 179 12.91 1.83 -12.98
N ALA A 180 12.05 1.64 -13.99
CA ALA A 180 12.47 1.36 -15.37
C ALA A 180 13.25 2.51 -16.01
N LYS A 181 13.11 3.74 -15.53
CA LYS A 181 13.93 4.87 -16.03
C LYS A 181 15.42 4.69 -15.77
N ARG A 182 15.79 3.85 -14.79
CA ARG A 182 17.17 3.49 -14.48
C ARG A 182 17.75 2.44 -15.43
N TYR A 183 16.88 1.72 -16.16
CA TYR A 183 17.26 0.58 -16.98
C TYR A 183 16.66 0.69 -18.39
N PRO A 184 17.48 0.82 -19.44
CA PRO A 184 16.98 0.76 -20.81
C PRO A 184 16.50 -0.65 -21.18
N GLY A 185 15.61 -0.73 -22.15
CA GLY A 185 15.17 -2.01 -22.71
C GLY A 185 14.05 -2.70 -21.92
N LEU A 186 13.31 -1.97 -21.11
CA LEU A 186 12.11 -2.43 -20.43
C LEU A 186 10.83 -1.85 -21.09
N ARG A 187 9.75 -2.59 -21.01
CA ARG A 187 8.40 -2.12 -21.38
C ARG A 187 7.34 -2.70 -20.45
N MET A 188 6.29 -1.93 -20.24
CA MET A 188 5.08 -2.40 -19.56
C MET A 188 4.27 -3.30 -20.51
N LEU A 189 3.61 -4.33 -19.96
CA LEU A 189 2.48 -4.94 -20.64
C LEU A 189 1.26 -4.02 -20.55
N PRO A 190 0.36 -4.02 -21.56
CA PRO A 190 -0.77 -3.11 -21.58
C PRO A 190 -1.79 -3.42 -20.49
N GLY A 191 -2.42 -2.37 -19.96
CA GLY A 191 -3.46 -2.50 -18.93
C GLY A 191 -2.92 -2.75 -17.53
N ARG A 192 -3.65 -3.54 -16.78
CA ARG A 192 -3.37 -3.92 -15.39
C ARG A 192 -3.83 -5.35 -15.12
N PHE A 193 -3.21 -6.05 -14.17
CA PHE A 193 -3.70 -7.34 -13.71
C PHE A 193 -4.57 -7.23 -12.45
N MET A 194 -4.45 -6.14 -11.67
CA MET A 194 -5.30 -5.89 -10.51
C MET A 194 -5.49 -4.40 -10.22
N VAL A 195 -6.58 -4.08 -9.52
CA VAL A 195 -6.75 -2.80 -8.82
C VAL A 195 -6.35 -3.00 -7.36
N ILE A 196 -5.53 -2.10 -6.83
CA ILE A 196 -5.06 -2.12 -5.45
C ILE A 196 -5.81 -1.03 -4.68
N ASN A 197 -6.71 -1.44 -3.80
CA ASN A 197 -7.49 -0.56 -2.95
C ASN A 197 -6.73 -0.26 -1.65
N GLN A 198 -6.23 0.95 -1.50
CA GLN A 198 -5.50 1.39 -0.31
C GLN A 198 -6.46 1.90 0.76
N ALA A 199 -6.36 1.35 1.97
CA ALA A 199 -7.23 1.66 3.09
C ALA A 199 -6.44 1.83 4.40
N ILE A 200 -7.13 2.26 5.44
CA ILE A 200 -6.62 2.20 6.81
C ILE A 200 -7.03 0.88 7.41
N GLY A 201 -6.10 0.21 8.07
CA GLY A 201 -6.31 -1.01 8.83
C GLY A 201 -6.04 -0.81 10.31
N ILE A 202 -6.86 -1.44 11.15
CA ILE A 202 -6.68 -1.52 12.59
C ILE A 202 -6.76 -2.97 13.06
N PRO A 203 -6.07 -3.36 14.15
CA PRO A 203 -6.05 -4.75 14.60
C PRO A 203 -7.41 -5.16 15.18
N LYS A 204 -7.98 -6.25 14.71
CA LYS A 204 -9.23 -6.83 15.24
C LYS A 204 -9.08 -7.35 16.67
N ALA A 205 -7.87 -7.67 17.10
CA ALA A 205 -7.59 -8.08 18.47
C ALA A 205 -7.77 -6.96 19.50
N ARG A 206 -7.90 -5.70 19.06
CA ARG A 206 -8.08 -4.56 19.95
C ARG A 206 -9.55 -4.41 20.35
N ALA A 207 -9.79 -4.14 21.65
CA ALA A 207 -11.14 -3.85 22.11
C ALA A 207 -11.74 -2.65 21.34
N ASN A 208 -13.06 -2.64 21.16
CA ASN A 208 -13.77 -1.58 20.42
C ASN A 208 -13.28 -1.32 18.98
N TYR A 209 -12.60 -2.30 18.35
CA TYR A 209 -12.08 -2.11 16.98
C TYR A 209 -13.21 -1.79 15.97
N GLU A 210 -14.42 -2.31 16.17
CA GLU A 210 -15.57 -2.04 15.32
C GLU A 210 -15.99 -0.56 15.38
N SER A 211 -16.04 0.02 16.57
CA SER A 211 -16.33 1.45 16.78
C SER A 211 -15.23 2.32 16.19
N THR A 212 -13.96 1.93 16.38
CA THR A 212 -12.81 2.61 15.78
C THR A 212 -12.86 2.55 14.24
N SER A 213 -13.16 1.37 13.70
CA SER A 213 -13.29 1.17 12.24
C SER A 213 -14.43 2.01 11.66
N ALA A 214 -15.58 2.08 12.35
CA ALA A 214 -16.71 2.92 11.95
C ALA A 214 -16.36 4.42 12.00
N TYR A 215 -15.66 4.86 13.04
CA TYR A 215 -15.16 6.24 13.14
C TYR A 215 -14.22 6.59 11.98
N LEU A 216 -13.20 5.78 11.77
CA LEU A 216 -12.22 6.00 10.69
C LEU A 216 -12.86 5.93 9.29
N SER A 217 -13.84 5.07 9.09
CA SER A 217 -14.60 4.99 7.84
C SER A 217 -15.34 6.30 7.54
N ASN A 218 -15.97 6.90 8.57
CA ASN A 218 -16.58 8.22 8.43
C ASN A 218 -15.53 9.31 8.13
N VAL A 219 -14.37 9.28 8.81
CA VAL A 219 -13.28 10.22 8.55
C VAL A 219 -12.82 10.10 7.09
N ILE A 220 -12.58 8.90 6.59
CA ILE A 220 -12.17 8.69 5.19
C ILE A 220 -13.23 9.18 4.20
N ALA A 221 -14.52 8.91 4.47
CA ALA A 221 -15.60 9.41 3.62
C ALA A 221 -15.60 10.95 3.56
N GLU A 222 -15.48 11.63 4.70
CA GLU A 222 -15.38 13.09 4.77
C GLU A 222 -14.13 13.63 4.06
N LEU A 223 -12.96 12.99 4.22
CA LEU A 223 -11.73 13.41 3.54
C LEU A 223 -11.82 13.26 2.01
N LYS A 224 -12.51 12.22 1.53
CA LYS A 224 -12.79 12.08 0.09
C LYS A 224 -13.75 13.17 -0.39
N GLN A 225 -14.88 13.38 0.29
CA GLN A 225 -15.90 14.35 -0.08
C GLN A 225 -15.41 15.80 -0.05
N SER A 226 -14.58 16.16 0.92
CA SER A 226 -14.01 17.50 1.04
C SER A 226 -12.93 17.83 0.01
N GLY A 227 -12.48 16.83 -0.77
CA GLY A 227 -11.37 16.98 -1.70
C GLY A 227 -9.99 16.86 -1.05
N PHE A 228 -9.90 16.65 0.27
CA PHE A 228 -8.62 16.54 0.99
C PHE A 228 -7.67 15.51 0.36
N VAL A 229 -8.18 14.31 0.03
CA VAL A 229 -7.38 13.24 -0.58
C VAL A 229 -6.90 13.66 -1.97
N ALA A 230 -7.76 14.25 -2.79
CA ALA A 230 -7.40 14.74 -4.13
C ALA A 230 -6.35 15.85 -4.07
N ASP A 231 -6.48 16.76 -3.12
CA ASP A 231 -5.50 17.85 -2.92
C ASP A 231 -4.17 17.34 -2.38
N ALA A 232 -4.18 16.34 -1.49
CA ALA A 232 -2.97 15.65 -1.06
C ALA A 232 -2.26 14.97 -2.24
N MET A 233 -3.01 14.29 -3.12
CA MET A 233 -2.44 13.71 -4.35
C MET A 233 -1.77 14.77 -5.23
N LYS A 234 -2.39 15.93 -5.41
CA LYS A 234 -1.81 17.06 -6.18
C LYS A 234 -0.54 17.59 -5.51
N ARG A 235 -0.55 17.84 -4.18
CA ARG A 235 0.62 18.33 -3.44
C ARG A 235 1.83 17.42 -3.60
N HIS A 236 1.60 16.11 -3.61
CA HIS A 236 2.66 15.10 -3.76
C HIS A 236 2.89 14.65 -5.21
N ASN A 237 2.29 15.35 -6.20
CA ASN A 237 2.45 15.10 -7.63
C ASN A 237 2.20 13.62 -8.03
N ILE A 238 1.18 13.00 -7.43
CA ILE A 238 0.84 11.60 -7.72
C ILE A 238 0.11 11.51 -9.05
N GLN A 239 0.67 10.72 -9.97
CA GLN A 239 0.11 10.45 -11.29
C GLN A 239 -0.42 9.01 -11.34
N GLY A 240 -1.46 8.75 -12.16
CA GLY A 240 -1.95 7.40 -12.45
C GLY A 240 -2.68 6.69 -11.30
N ALA A 241 -2.82 7.35 -10.15
CA ALA A 241 -3.70 6.91 -9.06
C ALA A 241 -5.01 7.72 -9.09
N LYS A 242 -6.05 7.20 -8.49
CA LYS A 242 -7.33 7.93 -8.33
C LYS A 242 -7.83 7.86 -6.88
N VAL A 243 -8.58 8.87 -6.46
CA VAL A 243 -9.38 8.77 -5.24
C VAL A 243 -10.36 7.61 -5.42
N ALA A 244 -10.45 6.74 -4.41
CA ALA A 244 -11.35 5.60 -4.50
C ALA A 244 -12.82 6.06 -4.52
N ASP A 245 -13.63 5.36 -5.31
CA ASP A 245 -15.08 5.59 -5.34
C ASP A 245 -15.70 5.39 -3.94
N GLN A 246 -16.91 5.90 -3.73
CA GLN A 246 -17.62 5.77 -2.44
C GLN A 246 -18.06 4.34 -2.16
#